data_e9a65a725eb4c2e6411fddf3a2b820ba
#
_entry.id   e9a65a725eb4c2e6411fddf3a2b820ba
#
_cell.length_a   1.000
_cell.length_b   1.000
_cell.length_c   1.000
_cell.angle_alpha   90.00
_cell.angle_beta   90.00
_cell.angle_gamma   90.00
#
_symmetry.space_group_name_H-M   'P 1'
#
loop_
_entity.id
_entity.type
_entity.pdbx_description
1 polymer ?
#
loop_
_entity_poly.entity_id
_entity_poly.type
_entity_poly.pdbx_seq_one_letter_code
_entity_poly.pdbx_strand_id
1 'polypeptide(L)'
;KISDTTRGIYLRCCRAVWNECVRQGYLVNKEYPFSNIRQKDLVAIPNGKTRKDRYLTVEQMTRLYQVFINNEKSDSWKSGYAEKAHRSLGLFLVQYLCNGFNLVDASELRYNSYYFNSERRAFKFNRIKTTNRSESGSEVIIPIIPALQRILDDIAAKPKLNALVFPYILDGATTKAEKRVRTSAENSNIQDRVIKICQDVLHWEVRPSGTWCRHSFATNLRNAGVDINYISESMGHSSSDHSITELYIDHYPLEKQMEYNSLLLNLEGKKTKHELLVEQLSSMSTEELAALLAQSK
;
A
#
# COMPACT_ATOMS: atom_id res chain seq x y z
N LYS A 1 21.61 -19.07 -4.40
CA LYS A 1 22.14 -17.77 -4.87
C LYS A 1 21.20 -16.68 -4.33
N ILE A 2 21.72 -15.71 -3.55
CA ILE A 2 20.89 -14.60 -3.01
C ILE A 2 20.64 -13.56 -4.11
N SER A 3 19.48 -12.87 -4.01
CA SER A 3 19.11 -11.83 -4.97
C SER A 3 19.99 -10.57 -4.80
N ASP A 4 20.11 -9.75 -5.85
CA ASP A 4 20.82 -8.48 -5.79
C ASP A 4 20.22 -7.54 -4.74
N THR A 5 18.89 -7.56 -4.56
CA THR A 5 18.22 -6.80 -3.49
C THR A 5 18.70 -7.23 -2.12
N THR A 6 18.76 -8.53 -1.84
CA THR A 6 19.26 -9.09 -0.56
C THR A 6 20.73 -8.77 -0.36
N ARG A 7 21.54 -8.96 -1.40
CA ARG A 7 22.97 -8.61 -1.37
C ARG A 7 23.18 -7.13 -1.07
N GLY A 8 22.41 -6.25 -1.72
CA GLY A 8 22.46 -4.82 -1.46
C GLY A 8 22.06 -4.43 -0.03
N ILE A 9 21.11 -5.14 0.59
CA ILE A 9 20.74 -4.92 2.00
C ILE A 9 21.93 -5.23 2.91
N TYR A 10 22.54 -6.41 2.78
CA TYR A 10 23.68 -6.78 3.61
C TYR A 10 24.88 -5.86 3.42
N LEU A 11 25.21 -5.51 2.17
CA LEU A 11 26.35 -4.62 1.89
C LEU A 11 26.12 -3.20 2.41
N ARG A 12 24.89 -2.70 2.42
CA ARG A 12 24.57 -1.41 3.07
C ARG A 12 24.77 -1.45 4.58
N CYS A 13 24.44 -2.58 5.23
CA CYS A 13 24.75 -2.76 6.66
C CYS A 13 26.27 -2.77 6.90
N CYS A 14 27.04 -3.50 6.10
CA CYS A 14 28.51 -3.49 6.18
C CYS A 14 29.09 -2.08 5.98
N ARG A 15 28.57 -1.33 5.01
CA ARG A 15 28.96 0.06 4.77
C ARG A 15 28.66 0.96 5.97
N ALA A 16 27.49 0.78 6.61
CA ALA A 16 27.14 1.56 7.78
C ALA A 16 28.12 1.29 8.95
N VAL A 17 28.47 0.02 9.20
CA VAL A 17 29.46 -0.36 10.21
C VAL A 17 30.86 0.22 9.87
N TRP A 18 31.26 0.11 8.60
CA TRP A 18 32.53 0.71 8.15
C TRP A 18 32.60 2.21 8.44
N ASN A 19 31.57 2.95 8.03
CA ASN A 19 31.49 4.39 8.24
C ASN A 19 31.52 4.74 9.73
N GLU A 20 30.87 3.94 10.58
CA GLU A 20 30.94 4.13 12.02
C GLU A 20 32.35 3.87 12.59
N CYS A 21 33.01 2.82 12.14
CA CYS A 21 34.41 2.55 12.54
C CYS A 21 35.35 3.68 12.12
N VAL A 22 35.17 4.28 10.94
CA VAL A 22 35.93 5.47 10.51
C VAL A 22 35.63 6.66 11.42
N ARG A 23 34.36 6.90 11.73
CA ARG A 23 33.92 8.00 12.61
C ARG A 23 34.46 7.87 14.02
N GLN A 24 34.61 6.65 14.54
CA GLN A 24 35.17 6.34 15.85
C GLN A 24 36.71 6.29 15.86
N GLY A 25 37.38 6.49 14.72
CA GLY A 25 38.82 6.44 14.62
C GLY A 25 39.42 5.04 14.64
N TYR A 26 38.61 3.95 14.58
CA TYR A 26 39.16 2.58 14.52
C TYR A 26 39.78 2.24 13.16
N LEU A 27 39.37 2.96 12.10
CA LEU A 27 39.89 2.81 10.76
C LEU A 27 40.48 4.15 10.31
N VAL A 28 41.81 4.28 10.40
CA VAL A 28 42.54 5.47 9.98
C VAL A 28 43.21 5.20 8.65
N ASN A 29 43.19 6.15 7.73
CA ASN A 29 43.88 6.10 6.43
C ASN A 29 43.58 4.84 5.59
N LYS A 30 42.33 4.37 5.61
CA LYS A 30 41.88 3.26 4.77
C LYS A 30 41.07 3.77 3.58
N GLU A 31 41.37 3.22 2.40
CA GLU A 31 40.57 3.50 1.20
C GLU A 31 39.14 2.99 1.39
N TYR A 32 38.19 3.77 0.90
CA TYR A 32 36.78 3.44 1.00
C TYR A 32 36.43 2.24 0.10
N PRO A 33 36.00 1.09 0.64
CA PRO A 33 35.92 -0.15 -0.12
C PRO A 33 34.59 -0.32 -0.90
N PHE A 34 33.63 0.61 -0.80
CA PHE A 34 32.32 0.46 -1.40
C PHE A 34 32.09 1.41 -2.57
N SER A 35 31.32 0.97 -3.56
CA SER A 35 30.88 1.77 -4.70
C SER A 35 29.41 1.50 -5.03
N ASN A 36 28.73 2.46 -5.64
CA ASN A 36 27.38 2.27 -6.19
C ASN A 36 27.44 1.69 -7.63
N ILE A 37 28.58 1.72 -8.27
CA ILE A 37 28.84 1.17 -9.59
C ILE A 37 29.93 0.10 -9.51
N ARG A 38 29.95 -0.80 -10.49
CA ARG A 38 30.99 -1.82 -10.54
C ARG A 38 32.32 -1.18 -10.95
N GLN A 39 33.28 -1.21 -10.05
CA GLN A 39 34.64 -0.72 -10.26
C GLN A 39 35.64 -1.81 -9.84
N LYS A 40 36.85 -1.78 -10.42
CA LYS A 40 37.93 -2.66 -10.02
C LYS A 40 38.31 -2.36 -8.56
N ASP A 41 38.54 -3.38 -7.80
CA ASP A 41 38.96 -3.35 -6.38
C ASP A 41 37.95 -2.75 -5.38
N LEU A 42 36.75 -2.41 -5.81
CA LEU A 42 35.68 -1.94 -4.94
C LEU A 42 34.49 -2.90 -4.88
N VAL A 43 33.82 -2.95 -3.71
CA VAL A 43 32.63 -3.74 -3.50
C VAL A 43 31.43 -2.98 -4.02
N ALA A 44 30.89 -3.39 -5.17
CA ALA A 44 29.68 -2.80 -5.73
C ALA A 44 28.45 -3.16 -4.89
N ILE A 45 27.75 -2.13 -4.40
CA ILE A 45 26.46 -2.30 -3.70
C ILE A 45 25.32 -2.23 -4.73
N PRO A 46 24.69 -3.37 -5.05
CA PRO A 46 23.65 -3.37 -6.06
C PRO A 46 22.40 -2.64 -5.55
N ASN A 47 21.78 -1.88 -6.46
CA ASN A 47 20.44 -1.34 -6.25
C ASN A 47 19.41 -2.46 -6.41
N GLY A 48 18.43 -2.49 -5.51
CA GLY A 48 17.30 -3.42 -5.63
C GLY A 48 16.47 -3.08 -6.87
N LYS A 49 16.01 -4.11 -7.59
CA LYS A 49 15.03 -3.92 -8.66
C LYS A 49 13.64 -3.79 -8.05
N THR A 50 12.98 -2.67 -8.29
CA THR A 50 11.56 -2.51 -7.97
C THR A 50 10.74 -3.31 -8.99
N ARG A 51 9.92 -4.23 -8.52
CA ARG A 51 8.99 -4.98 -9.38
C ARG A 51 7.72 -4.15 -9.54
N LYS A 52 7.61 -3.44 -10.66
CA LYS A 52 6.49 -2.53 -10.97
C LYS A 52 5.20 -3.28 -11.35
N ASP A 53 5.29 -4.57 -11.67
CA ASP A 53 4.24 -5.49 -12.07
C ASP A 53 3.42 -6.08 -10.90
N ARG A 54 3.77 -5.73 -9.65
CA ARG A 54 3.13 -6.28 -8.45
C ARG A 54 2.04 -5.37 -7.91
N TYR A 55 0.94 -5.29 -8.64
CA TYR A 55 -0.28 -4.60 -8.20
C TYR A 55 -1.53 -5.32 -8.72
N LEU A 56 -2.67 -5.03 -8.12
CA LEU A 56 -4.00 -5.43 -8.58
C LEU A 56 -4.68 -4.20 -9.20
N THR A 57 -5.37 -4.41 -10.31
CA THR A 57 -6.12 -3.33 -10.99
C THR A 57 -7.34 -2.90 -10.17
N VAL A 58 -7.99 -1.78 -10.57
CA VAL A 58 -9.24 -1.32 -9.94
C VAL A 58 -10.31 -2.40 -10.01
N GLU A 59 -10.44 -3.09 -11.15
CA GLU A 59 -11.43 -4.17 -11.37
C GLU A 59 -11.16 -5.35 -10.42
N GLN A 60 -9.90 -5.75 -10.30
CA GLN A 60 -9.52 -6.84 -9.39
C GLN A 60 -9.76 -6.46 -7.92
N MET A 61 -9.44 -5.22 -7.53
CA MET A 61 -9.71 -4.74 -6.17
C MET A 61 -11.22 -4.61 -5.91
N THR A 62 -11.98 -4.16 -6.91
CA THR A 62 -13.45 -4.11 -6.84
C THR A 62 -14.04 -5.51 -6.68
N ARG A 63 -13.53 -6.50 -7.41
CA ARG A 63 -13.99 -7.89 -7.26
C ARG A 63 -13.67 -8.47 -5.89
N LEU A 64 -12.49 -8.20 -5.33
CA LEU A 64 -12.15 -8.57 -3.95
C LEU A 64 -13.05 -7.87 -2.94
N TYR A 65 -13.39 -6.61 -3.16
CA TYR A 65 -14.35 -5.89 -2.33
C TYR A 65 -15.76 -6.54 -2.40
N GLN A 66 -16.22 -6.96 -3.56
CA GLN A 66 -17.49 -7.69 -3.73
C GLN A 66 -17.46 -9.03 -2.97
N VAL A 67 -16.36 -9.80 -3.06
CA VAL A 67 -16.17 -11.03 -2.26
C VAL A 67 -16.34 -10.74 -0.78
N PHE A 68 -15.76 -9.64 -0.29
CA PHE A 68 -15.90 -9.22 1.10
C PHE A 68 -17.36 -8.87 1.46
N ILE A 69 -17.99 -7.99 0.70
CA ILE A 69 -19.37 -7.51 0.99
C ILE A 69 -20.38 -8.63 0.92
N ASN A 70 -20.26 -9.55 -0.05
CA ASN A 70 -21.15 -10.68 -0.23
C ASN A 70 -20.78 -11.87 0.67
N ASN A 71 -19.71 -11.78 1.45
CA ASN A 71 -19.18 -12.86 2.28
C ASN A 71 -19.00 -14.16 1.47
N GLU A 72 -18.47 -14.03 0.25
CA GLU A 72 -18.26 -15.18 -0.64
C GLU A 72 -17.14 -16.08 -0.08
N LYS A 73 -17.35 -17.38 -0.12
CA LYS A 73 -16.43 -18.38 0.42
C LYS A 73 -16.46 -19.66 -0.43
N SER A 74 -15.40 -20.44 -0.34
CA SER A 74 -15.38 -21.78 -0.94
C SER A 74 -16.13 -22.78 -0.05
N ASP A 75 -16.91 -23.67 -0.65
CA ASP A 75 -17.63 -24.73 0.06
C ASP A 75 -16.68 -25.72 0.77
N SER A 76 -15.45 -25.81 0.30
CA SER A 76 -14.41 -26.64 0.92
C SER A 76 -13.88 -26.12 2.27
N TRP A 77 -14.19 -24.85 2.64
CA TRP A 77 -13.65 -24.23 3.81
C TRP A 77 -14.47 -24.56 5.07
N LYS A 78 -13.76 -24.85 6.16
CA LYS A 78 -14.38 -24.95 7.49
C LYS A 78 -14.86 -23.56 7.93
N SER A 79 -15.96 -23.48 8.69
CA SER A 79 -16.56 -22.24 9.18
C SER A 79 -15.55 -21.30 9.83
N GLY A 80 -14.79 -21.78 10.82
CA GLY A 80 -13.79 -20.95 11.51
C GLY A 80 -12.62 -20.49 10.63
N TYR A 81 -12.37 -21.13 9.46
CA TYR A 81 -11.42 -20.63 8.48
C TYR A 81 -12.04 -19.51 7.65
N ALA A 82 -13.29 -19.66 7.22
CA ALA A 82 -14.00 -18.66 6.42
C ALA A 82 -14.08 -17.31 7.13
N GLU A 83 -14.41 -17.29 8.43
CA GLU A 83 -14.43 -16.07 9.24
C GLU A 83 -13.06 -15.38 9.32
N LYS A 84 -11.99 -16.16 9.50
CA LYS A 84 -10.62 -15.64 9.52
C LYS A 84 -10.20 -15.11 8.15
N ALA A 85 -10.60 -15.78 7.06
CA ALA A 85 -10.34 -15.36 5.70
C ALA A 85 -11.07 -14.06 5.36
N HIS A 86 -12.33 -13.94 5.74
CA HIS A 86 -13.14 -12.73 5.59
C HIS A 86 -12.50 -11.53 6.29
N ARG A 87 -12.14 -11.67 7.59
CA ARG A 87 -11.45 -10.60 8.32
C ARG A 87 -10.10 -10.24 7.70
N SER A 88 -9.34 -11.22 7.21
CA SER A 88 -8.06 -10.97 6.54
C SER A 88 -8.24 -10.23 5.22
N LEU A 89 -9.28 -10.55 4.45
CA LEU A 89 -9.64 -9.81 3.25
C LEU A 89 -10.02 -8.36 3.58
N GLY A 90 -10.81 -8.15 4.63
CA GLY A 90 -11.14 -6.80 5.12
C GLY A 90 -9.88 -5.99 5.46
N LEU A 91 -8.91 -6.57 6.19
CA LEU A 91 -7.64 -5.90 6.50
C LEU A 91 -6.77 -5.65 5.27
N PHE A 92 -6.81 -6.53 4.26
CA PHE A 92 -6.13 -6.31 2.99
C PHE A 92 -6.74 -5.12 2.22
N LEU A 93 -8.06 -5.06 2.15
CA LEU A 93 -8.78 -3.94 1.52
C LEU A 93 -8.60 -2.63 2.28
N VAL A 94 -8.56 -2.68 3.63
CA VAL A 94 -8.22 -1.52 4.47
C VAL A 94 -6.85 -0.97 4.11
N GLN A 95 -5.82 -1.84 3.95
CA GLN A 95 -4.50 -1.38 3.54
C GLN A 95 -4.52 -0.66 2.19
N TYR A 96 -5.35 -1.10 1.26
CA TYR A 96 -5.51 -0.47 -0.05
C TYR A 96 -6.25 0.86 0.03
N LEU A 97 -7.44 0.87 0.66
CA LEU A 97 -8.32 2.04 0.74
C LEU A 97 -7.81 3.12 1.71
N CYS A 98 -6.95 2.75 2.66
CA CYS A 98 -6.26 3.68 3.55
C CYS A 98 -4.90 4.11 2.95
N ASN A 99 -4.93 4.70 1.76
CA ASN A 99 -3.77 5.30 1.10
C ASN A 99 -2.57 4.34 0.92
N GLY A 100 -2.84 3.05 0.77
CA GLY A 100 -1.79 2.04 0.64
C GLY A 100 -0.88 1.93 1.87
N PHE A 101 -1.40 2.17 3.08
CA PHE A 101 -0.59 2.08 4.30
C PHE A 101 -0.18 0.64 4.63
N ASN A 102 0.81 0.47 5.49
CA ASN A 102 1.28 -0.86 5.88
C ASN A 102 0.44 -1.40 7.07
N LEU A 103 0.44 -2.71 7.26
CA LEU A 103 -0.26 -3.31 8.39
C LEU A 103 0.26 -2.80 9.75
N VAL A 104 1.54 -2.39 9.85
CA VAL A 104 2.09 -1.78 11.06
C VAL A 104 1.40 -0.44 11.38
N ASP A 105 1.05 0.35 10.37
CA ASP A 105 0.30 1.60 10.55
C ASP A 105 -1.15 1.28 10.96
N ALA A 106 -1.79 0.26 10.35
CA ALA A 106 -3.11 -0.22 10.74
C ALA A 106 -3.16 -0.71 12.19
N SER A 107 -2.11 -1.40 12.65
CA SER A 107 -2.07 -1.98 14.00
C SER A 107 -2.04 -0.94 15.12
N GLU A 108 -1.57 0.27 14.83
CA GLU A 108 -1.51 1.37 15.79
C GLU A 108 -2.53 2.50 15.48
N LEU A 109 -3.36 2.32 14.44
CA LEU A 109 -4.38 3.29 14.09
C LEU A 109 -5.40 3.44 15.20
N ARG A 110 -5.70 4.69 15.58
CA ARG A 110 -6.60 5.01 16.70
C ARG A 110 -7.71 5.95 16.27
N TYR A 111 -8.85 5.82 16.96
CA TYR A 111 -9.92 6.81 16.94
C TYR A 111 -9.50 8.03 17.75
N ASN A 112 -8.69 8.91 17.17
CA ASN A 112 -8.19 10.12 17.84
C ASN A 112 -9.20 11.28 17.75
N SER A 113 -8.85 12.44 18.33
CA SER A 113 -9.71 13.63 18.30
C SER A 113 -10.03 14.09 16.88
N TYR A 114 -9.08 13.99 15.94
CA TYR A 114 -9.31 14.37 14.54
C TYR A 114 -10.44 13.55 13.90
N TYR A 115 -10.47 12.23 14.14
CA TYR A 115 -11.55 11.38 13.65
C TYR A 115 -12.95 11.87 14.10
N PHE A 116 -13.09 12.23 15.38
CA PHE A 116 -14.35 12.74 15.89
C PHE A 116 -14.67 14.15 15.40
N ASN A 117 -13.67 15.03 15.33
CA ASN A 117 -13.84 16.42 14.88
C ASN A 117 -14.12 16.53 13.38
N SER A 118 -13.70 15.55 12.58
CA SER A 118 -14.03 15.43 11.15
C SER A 118 -15.40 14.77 10.90
N GLU A 119 -16.27 14.68 11.91
CA GLU A 119 -17.56 13.97 11.81
C GLU A 119 -17.39 12.50 11.40
N ARG A 120 -16.29 11.86 11.80
CA ARG A 120 -15.88 10.50 11.46
C ARG A 120 -15.58 10.28 9.97
N ARG A 121 -15.23 11.33 9.26
CA ARG A 121 -14.98 11.30 7.81
C ARG A 121 -13.52 11.03 7.45
N ALA A 122 -12.60 11.13 8.41
CA ALA A 122 -11.19 10.87 8.15
C ALA A 122 -10.42 10.41 9.39
N PHE A 123 -9.38 9.60 9.16
CA PHE A 123 -8.33 9.38 10.14
C PHE A 123 -7.14 10.31 9.87
N LYS A 124 -6.43 10.66 10.92
CA LYS A 124 -5.17 11.39 10.85
C LYS A 124 -4.15 10.72 11.76
N PHE A 125 -2.98 10.39 11.24
CA PHE A 125 -1.94 9.71 11.99
C PHE A 125 -0.54 10.00 11.43
N ASN A 126 0.49 9.78 12.26
CA ASN A 126 1.88 9.82 11.82
C ASN A 126 2.39 8.43 11.46
N ARG A 127 3.01 8.29 10.29
CA ARG A 127 3.52 6.99 9.83
C ARG A 127 4.66 6.49 10.71
N ILE A 128 4.50 5.26 11.23
CA ILE A 128 5.46 4.63 12.15
C ILE A 128 6.81 4.37 11.46
N LYS A 129 6.80 3.97 10.19
CA LYS A 129 8.02 3.61 9.46
C LYS A 129 8.96 4.80 9.20
N THR A 130 8.45 6.00 9.17
CA THR A 130 9.21 7.22 8.86
C THR A 130 9.54 8.06 10.09
N THR A 131 8.91 7.82 11.23
CA THR A 131 9.08 8.59 12.48
C THR A 131 10.56 8.67 12.97
N ASN A 132 11.40 7.70 12.62
CA ASN A 132 12.83 7.71 12.98
C ASN A 132 13.71 8.44 11.95
N ARG A 133 13.17 9.00 10.87
CA ARG A 133 13.93 9.62 9.77
C ARG A 133 13.72 11.12 9.62
N SER A 134 12.67 11.66 10.20
CA SER A 134 12.42 13.11 10.25
C SER A 134 11.87 13.49 11.62
N GLU A 135 12.31 14.61 12.16
CA GLU A 135 11.85 15.14 13.46
C GLU A 135 10.35 15.49 13.44
N SER A 136 9.79 15.81 12.28
CA SER A 136 8.39 16.22 12.13
C SER A 136 7.41 15.05 11.83
N GLY A 137 7.91 13.84 11.54
CA GLY A 137 7.07 12.70 11.10
C GLY A 137 6.37 12.98 9.75
N SER A 138 5.82 11.95 9.12
CA SER A 138 4.94 12.13 7.96
C SER A 138 3.50 11.98 8.43
N GLU A 139 2.81 13.12 8.64
CA GLU A 139 1.39 13.14 8.93
C GLU A 139 0.61 12.74 7.67
N VAL A 140 -0.37 11.87 7.83
CA VAL A 140 -1.21 11.35 6.74
C VAL A 140 -2.67 11.48 7.14
N ILE A 141 -3.48 11.99 6.22
CA ILE A 141 -4.93 12.02 6.33
C ILE A 141 -5.51 10.93 5.43
N ILE A 142 -6.37 10.09 5.97
CA ILE A 142 -7.08 9.03 5.26
C ILE A 142 -8.56 9.38 5.18
N PRO A 143 -9.09 9.73 4.02
CA PRO A 143 -10.52 9.95 3.85
C PRO A 143 -11.29 8.63 3.98
N ILE A 144 -12.37 8.63 4.73
CA ILE A 144 -13.24 7.46 4.91
C ILE A 144 -14.35 7.51 3.86
N ILE A 145 -14.05 6.94 2.70
CA ILE A 145 -15.05 6.78 1.63
C ILE A 145 -16.09 5.72 2.02
N PRO A 146 -17.32 5.73 1.43
CA PRO A 146 -18.38 4.78 1.80
C PRO A 146 -17.95 3.31 1.76
N ALA A 147 -17.12 2.92 0.79
CA ALA A 147 -16.60 1.56 0.70
C ALA A 147 -15.71 1.19 1.90
N LEU A 148 -14.84 2.09 2.34
CA LEU A 148 -14.01 1.89 3.53
C LEU A 148 -14.88 1.82 4.79
N GLN A 149 -15.90 2.71 4.92
CA GLN A 149 -16.82 2.69 6.06
C GLN A 149 -17.51 1.33 6.20
N ARG A 150 -18.00 0.74 5.10
CA ARG A 150 -18.61 -0.59 5.12
C ARG A 150 -17.68 -1.68 5.67
N ILE A 151 -16.39 -1.61 5.35
CA ILE A 151 -15.41 -2.56 5.90
C ILE A 151 -15.17 -2.29 7.38
N LEU A 152 -15.05 -1.03 7.78
CA LEU A 152 -14.86 -0.64 9.18
C LEU A 152 -16.05 -1.08 10.07
N ASP A 153 -17.27 -0.94 9.57
CA ASP A 153 -18.49 -1.35 10.29
C ASP A 153 -18.50 -2.85 10.61
N ASP A 154 -17.84 -3.67 9.78
CA ASP A 154 -17.78 -5.13 9.95
C ASP A 154 -16.59 -5.56 10.82
N ILE A 155 -15.37 -5.07 10.53
CA ILE A 155 -14.15 -5.63 11.15
C ILE A 155 -13.48 -4.72 12.18
N ALA A 156 -13.85 -3.44 12.28
CA ALA A 156 -13.23 -2.53 13.24
C ALA A 156 -13.91 -2.58 14.62
N ALA A 157 -13.15 -2.22 15.65
CA ALA A 157 -13.72 -1.99 16.97
C ALA A 157 -14.66 -0.78 16.96
N LYS A 158 -15.64 -0.77 17.86
CA LYS A 158 -16.54 0.39 18.03
C LYS A 158 -15.73 1.66 18.34
N PRO A 159 -16.03 2.78 17.69
CA PRO A 159 -15.31 4.04 17.90
C PRO A 159 -15.37 4.52 19.36
N LYS A 160 -14.19 4.61 19.97
CA LYS A 160 -13.99 5.17 21.31
C LYS A 160 -12.68 5.98 21.29
N LEU A 161 -12.70 7.18 21.86
CA LEU A 161 -11.54 8.08 21.86
C LEU A 161 -10.27 7.36 22.33
N ASN A 162 -9.22 7.48 21.56
CA ASN A 162 -7.89 6.87 21.74
C ASN A 162 -7.85 5.33 21.69
N ALA A 163 -8.97 4.65 21.46
CA ALA A 163 -8.96 3.19 21.26
C ALA A 163 -8.36 2.82 19.89
N LEU A 164 -7.75 1.65 19.81
CA LEU A 164 -7.29 1.07 18.55
C LEU A 164 -8.48 0.74 17.65
N VAL A 165 -8.33 0.99 16.34
CA VAL A 165 -9.34 0.61 15.34
C VAL A 165 -9.36 -0.92 15.15
N PHE A 166 -8.19 -1.57 15.18
CA PHE A 166 -8.03 -3.02 14.98
C PHE A 166 -7.24 -3.66 16.14
N PRO A 167 -7.79 -3.70 17.37
CA PRO A 167 -7.07 -4.16 18.57
C PRO A 167 -6.59 -5.61 18.47
N TYR A 168 -7.28 -6.45 17.71
CA TYR A 168 -6.97 -7.86 17.53
C TYR A 168 -5.66 -8.12 16.75
N ILE A 169 -5.14 -7.13 16.01
CA ILE A 169 -3.84 -7.27 15.34
C ILE A 169 -2.72 -7.38 16.36
N LEU A 170 -2.77 -6.57 17.41
CA LEU A 170 -1.76 -6.55 18.47
C LEU A 170 -2.04 -7.58 19.57
N ASP A 171 -3.30 -7.96 19.76
CA ASP A 171 -3.71 -8.99 20.72
C ASP A 171 -3.06 -8.81 22.12
N GLY A 172 -3.15 -7.59 22.65
CA GLY A 172 -2.62 -7.22 23.96
C GLY A 172 -1.11 -6.95 24.03
N ALA A 173 -0.37 -7.04 22.90
CA ALA A 173 1.06 -6.72 22.88
C ALA A 173 1.31 -5.26 23.26
N THR A 174 2.24 -5.03 24.20
CA THR A 174 2.55 -3.71 24.75
C THR A 174 3.93 -3.21 24.32
N THR A 175 4.92 -4.09 24.30
CA THR A 175 6.29 -3.74 23.93
C THR A 175 6.47 -3.62 22.41
N LYS A 176 7.41 -2.82 21.99
CA LYS A 176 7.75 -2.65 20.55
C LYS A 176 8.14 -3.98 19.88
N ALA A 177 8.82 -4.87 20.62
CA ALA A 177 9.21 -6.19 20.12
C ALA A 177 7.98 -7.09 19.91
N GLU A 178 7.09 -7.21 20.91
CA GLU A 178 5.85 -7.99 20.82
C GLU A 178 4.96 -7.50 19.69
N LYS A 179 4.72 -6.18 19.60
CA LYS A 179 3.93 -5.56 18.53
C LYS A 179 4.48 -5.91 17.14
N ARG A 180 5.81 -5.87 16.99
CA ARG A 180 6.46 -6.27 15.74
C ARG A 180 6.21 -7.74 15.39
N VAL A 181 6.32 -8.64 16.37
CA VAL A 181 6.07 -10.08 16.17
C VAL A 181 4.62 -10.33 15.78
N ARG A 182 3.66 -9.75 16.53
CA ARG A 182 2.22 -9.90 16.24
C ARG A 182 1.85 -9.36 14.88
N THR A 183 2.27 -8.15 14.56
CA THR A 183 1.99 -7.52 13.25
C THR A 183 2.60 -8.32 12.10
N SER A 184 3.82 -8.86 12.27
CA SER A 184 4.46 -9.69 11.25
C SER A 184 3.72 -11.01 11.04
N ALA A 185 3.30 -11.68 12.11
CA ALA A 185 2.52 -12.90 12.04
C ALA A 185 1.17 -12.67 11.35
N GLU A 186 0.45 -11.60 11.73
CA GLU A 186 -0.84 -11.28 11.11
C GLU A 186 -0.68 -10.88 9.64
N ASN A 187 0.40 -10.17 9.27
CA ASN A 187 0.69 -9.88 7.87
C ASN A 187 0.86 -11.15 7.02
N SER A 188 1.53 -12.17 7.55
CA SER A 188 1.67 -13.47 6.88
C SER A 188 0.32 -14.18 6.77
N ASN A 189 -0.48 -14.18 7.84
CA ASN A 189 -1.83 -14.73 7.86
C ASN A 189 -2.75 -14.09 6.82
N ILE A 190 -2.71 -12.74 6.71
CA ILE A 190 -3.49 -12.00 5.72
C ILE A 190 -3.06 -12.43 4.32
N GLN A 191 -1.75 -12.45 4.05
CA GLN A 191 -1.24 -12.83 2.74
C GLN A 191 -1.70 -14.24 2.34
N ASP A 192 -1.53 -15.24 3.20
CA ASP A 192 -1.87 -16.63 2.91
C ASP A 192 -3.37 -16.80 2.67
N ARG A 193 -4.22 -16.14 3.49
CA ARG A 193 -5.68 -16.22 3.34
C ARG A 193 -6.18 -15.48 2.10
N VAL A 194 -5.61 -14.32 1.76
CA VAL A 194 -6.00 -13.60 0.54
C VAL A 194 -5.56 -14.34 -0.70
N ILE A 195 -4.37 -14.97 -0.72
CA ILE A 195 -3.96 -15.86 -1.81
C ILE A 195 -4.97 -17.00 -1.97
N LYS A 196 -5.40 -17.59 -0.87
CA LYS A 196 -6.37 -18.69 -0.90
C LYS A 196 -7.76 -18.23 -1.37
N ILE A 197 -8.19 -17.01 -1.03
CA ILE A 197 -9.41 -16.40 -1.60
C ILE A 197 -9.25 -16.24 -3.13
N CYS A 198 -8.12 -15.70 -3.59
CA CYS A 198 -7.86 -15.57 -5.03
C CYS A 198 -7.94 -16.91 -5.74
N GLN A 199 -7.39 -17.98 -5.15
CA GLN A 199 -7.35 -19.32 -5.77
C GLN A 199 -8.70 -20.04 -5.69
N ASP A 200 -9.29 -20.14 -4.50
CA ASP A 200 -10.44 -21.02 -4.23
C ASP A 200 -11.79 -20.36 -4.56
N VAL A 201 -11.89 -19.02 -4.52
CA VAL A 201 -13.14 -18.29 -4.78
C VAL A 201 -13.11 -17.58 -6.13
N LEU A 202 -11.98 -16.98 -6.50
CA LEU A 202 -11.87 -16.19 -7.72
C LEU A 202 -11.21 -16.95 -8.89
N HIS A 203 -10.58 -18.08 -8.60
CA HIS A 203 -9.81 -18.86 -9.58
C HIS A 203 -8.69 -18.07 -10.27
N TRP A 204 -8.04 -17.17 -9.49
CA TRP A 204 -6.91 -16.36 -9.95
C TRP A 204 -5.59 -16.97 -9.51
N GLU A 205 -4.60 -16.96 -10.40
CA GLU A 205 -3.24 -17.44 -10.10
C GLU A 205 -2.34 -16.40 -9.41
N VAL A 206 -2.89 -15.22 -9.07
CA VAL A 206 -2.15 -14.15 -8.41
C VAL A 206 -1.88 -14.44 -6.94
N ARG A 207 -0.77 -13.94 -6.43
CA ARG A 207 -0.35 -14.12 -5.03
C ARG A 207 -0.07 -12.75 -4.38
N PRO A 208 -1.11 -11.97 -4.10
CA PRO A 208 -0.96 -10.62 -3.56
C PRO A 208 -0.42 -10.64 -2.13
N SER A 209 0.29 -9.57 -1.77
CA SER A 209 0.77 -9.32 -0.40
C SER A 209 0.43 -7.90 0.02
N GLY A 210 0.59 -7.53 1.29
CA GLY A 210 0.34 -6.16 1.77
C GLY A 210 1.12 -5.08 1.00
N THR A 211 2.29 -5.41 0.45
CA THR A 211 3.02 -4.48 -0.42
C THR A 211 2.27 -4.20 -1.73
N TRP A 212 1.52 -5.17 -2.24
CA TRP A 212 0.70 -4.96 -3.44
C TRP A 212 -0.41 -3.93 -3.20
N CYS A 213 -1.00 -3.86 -2.00
CA CYS A 213 -1.98 -2.82 -1.66
C CYS A 213 -1.42 -1.42 -1.92
N ARG A 214 -0.18 -1.19 -1.49
CA ARG A 214 0.50 0.09 -1.67
C ARG A 214 0.83 0.39 -3.15
N HIS A 215 1.29 -0.62 -3.89
CA HIS A 215 1.51 -0.49 -5.33
C HIS A 215 0.20 -0.27 -6.08
N SER A 216 -0.86 -0.99 -5.72
CA SER A 216 -2.19 -0.84 -6.31
C SER A 216 -2.76 0.55 -6.07
N PHE A 217 -2.68 1.08 -4.85
CA PHE A 217 -3.12 2.43 -4.54
C PHE A 217 -2.47 3.46 -5.46
N ALA A 218 -1.14 3.48 -5.50
CA ALA A 218 -0.40 4.46 -6.30
C ALA A 218 -0.63 4.29 -7.80
N THR A 219 -0.62 3.05 -8.29
CA THR A 219 -0.75 2.75 -9.73
C THR A 219 -2.17 3.04 -10.22
N ASN A 220 -3.19 2.64 -9.47
CA ASN A 220 -4.59 2.80 -9.84
C ASN A 220 -4.98 4.29 -9.86
N LEU A 221 -4.59 5.08 -8.86
CA LEU A 221 -4.83 6.53 -8.87
C LEU A 221 -4.08 7.23 -10.00
N ARG A 222 -2.83 6.86 -10.25
CA ARG A 222 -2.08 7.40 -11.38
C ARG A 222 -2.76 7.09 -12.72
N ASN A 223 -3.22 5.85 -12.90
CA ASN A 223 -3.92 5.44 -14.12
C ASN A 223 -5.27 6.15 -14.27
N ALA A 224 -5.92 6.52 -13.16
CA ALA A 224 -7.12 7.36 -13.16
C ALA A 224 -6.84 8.85 -13.42
N GLY A 225 -5.57 9.26 -13.61
CA GLY A 225 -5.18 10.64 -13.89
C GLY A 225 -5.07 11.54 -12.66
N VAL A 226 -4.99 10.95 -11.47
CA VAL A 226 -4.81 11.71 -10.22
C VAL A 226 -3.38 12.25 -10.12
N ASP A 227 -3.25 13.49 -9.61
CA ASP A 227 -1.97 14.17 -9.44
C ASP A 227 -0.99 13.34 -8.60
N ILE A 228 0.25 13.26 -9.08
CA ILE A 228 1.31 12.50 -8.42
C ILE A 228 1.68 13.10 -7.04
N ASN A 229 1.50 14.41 -6.85
CA ASN A 229 1.75 15.07 -5.58
C ASN A 229 0.74 14.62 -4.53
N TYR A 230 -0.56 14.52 -4.90
CA TYR A 230 -1.56 13.92 -4.02
C TYR A 230 -1.20 12.48 -3.64
N ILE A 231 -0.81 11.66 -4.61
CA ILE A 231 -0.45 10.26 -4.37
C ILE A 231 0.75 10.19 -3.40
N SER A 232 1.76 11.03 -3.60
CA SER A 232 2.96 11.08 -2.76
C SER A 232 2.64 11.52 -1.33
N GLU A 233 1.89 12.60 -1.17
CA GLU A 233 1.42 13.12 0.12
C GLU A 233 0.58 12.08 0.87
N SER A 234 -0.45 11.53 0.21
CA SER A 234 -1.34 10.51 0.79
C SER A 234 -0.59 9.28 1.27
N MET A 235 0.49 8.91 0.58
CA MET A 235 1.36 7.81 0.97
C MET A 235 2.36 8.19 2.07
N GLY A 236 2.40 9.45 2.52
CA GLY A 236 3.34 9.96 3.51
C GLY A 236 4.80 9.82 3.04
N HIS A 237 5.06 10.10 1.78
CA HIS A 237 6.42 10.26 1.29
C HIS A 237 6.84 11.71 1.55
N SER A 238 7.92 11.90 2.32
CA SER A 238 8.62 13.17 2.32
C SER A 238 9.40 13.28 1.01
N SER A 239 9.14 14.29 0.19
CA SER A 239 10.05 14.62 -0.90
C SER A 239 11.37 15.10 -0.29
N SER A 240 12.48 14.54 -0.75
CA SER A 240 13.82 15.01 -0.37
C SER A 240 14.15 16.40 -0.95
N ASP A 241 13.35 16.84 -1.89
CA ASP A 241 13.41 18.16 -2.56
C ASP A 241 12.15 18.95 -2.20
N HIS A 242 11.94 19.23 -0.90
CA HIS A 242 10.94 20.23 -0.51
C HIS A 242 11.34 21.57 -1.15
N SER A 243 10.63 21.98 -2.18
CA SER A 243 10.67 23.38 -2.57
C SER A 243 10.18 24.19 -1.37
N ILE A 244 10.78 25.36 -1.12
CA ILE A 244 10.34 26.27 -0.07
C ILE A 244 8.82 26.50 -0.15
N THR A 245 8.25 26.43 -1.35
CA THR A 245 6.82 26.54 -1.63
C THR A 245 5.98 25.45 -0.98
N GLU A 246 6.46 24.19 -0.90
CA GLU A 246 5.70 23.08 -0.26
C GLU A 246 5.51 23.30 1.25
N LEU A 247 6.38 24.08 1.90
CA LEU A 247 6.22 24.44 3.32
C LEU A 247 5.02 25.37 3.58
N TYR A 248 4.49 26.02 2.55
CA TYR A 248 3.35 26.94 2.64
C TYR A 248 2.05 26.36 2.08
N ILE A 249 2.09 25.15 1.54
CA ILE A 249 0.90 24.48 0.96
C ILE A 249 0.33 23.54 2.03
N ASP A 250 -0.94 23.74 2.37
CA ASP A 250 -1.69 22.86 3.26
C ASP A 250 -2.07 21.55 2.53
N HIS A 251 -2.51 20.56 3.29
CA HIS A 251 -3.03 19.29 2.77
C HIS A 251 -4.15 19.50 1.76
N TYR A 252 -4.29 18.57 0.81
CA TYR A 252 -5.44 18.57 -0.08
C TYR A 252 -6.74 18.58 0.75
N PRO A 253 -7.75 19.41 0.36
CA PRO A 253 -9.05 19.44 1.02
C PRO A 253 -9.67 18.05 1.13
N LEU A 254 -10.33 17.74 2.24
CA LEU A 254 -10.88 16.41 2.52
C LEU A 254 -11.85 15.93 1.43
N GLU A 255 -12.67 16.84 0.89
CA GLU A 255 -13.59 16.56 -0.22
C GLU A 255 -12.84 16.08 -1.46
N LYS A 256 -11.70 16.71 -1.76
CA LYS A 256 -10.88 16.32 -2.91
C LYS A 256 -10.18 14.98 -2.69
N GLN A 257 -9.74 14.72 -1.46
CA GLN A 257 -9.19 13.42 -1.09
C GLN A 257 -10.25 12.31 -1.22
N MET A 258 -11.50 12.58 -0.80
CA MET A 258 -12.62 11.65 -0.96
C MET A 258 -12.95 11.37 -2.43
N GLU A 259 -12.97 12.41 -3.26
CA GLU A 259 -13.16 12.29 -4.72
C GLU A 259 -12.09 11.37 -5.32
N TYR A 260 -10.82 11.64 -5.05
CA TYR A 260 -9.71 10.82 -5.57
C TYR A 260 -9.76 9.38 -5.06
N ASN A 261 -10.00 9.17 -3.78
CA ASN A 261 -10.05 7.82 -3.21
C ASN A 261 -11.30 7.03 -3.66
N SER A 262 -12.37 7.71 -4.11
CA SER A 262 -13.52 7.02 -4.70
C SER A 262 -13.17 6.29 -6.01
N LEU A 263 -12.12 6.73 -6.71
CA LEU A 263 -11.63 6.09 -7.94
C LEU A 263 -10.91 4.75 -7.70
N LEU A 264 -10.63 4.41 -6.45
CA LEU A 264 -9.96 3.14 -6.08
C LEU A 264 -10.84 1.90 -6.32
N LEU A 265 -12.16 2.06 -6.40
CA LEU A 265 -13.09 0.98 -6.70
C LEU A 265 -14.11 1.44 -7.76
N ASN A 266 -14.47 0.54 -8.66
CA ASN A 266 -15.51 0.76 -9.67
C ASN A 266 -16.84 0.14 -9.22
N LEU A 267 -17.52 0.75 -8.24
CA LEU A 267 -18.76 0.23 -7.66
C LEU A 267 -20.00 0.51 -8.52
N GLU A 268 -19.93 1.52 -9.40
CA GLU A 268 -21.05 1.89 -10.28
C GLU A 268 -21.06 1.10 -11.60
N GLY A 269 -20.10 0.17 -11.78
CA GLY A 269 -19.99 -0.62 -13.02
C GLY A 269 -19.66 0.23 -14.26
N LYS A 270 -19.14 1.45 -14.07
CA LYS A 270 -18.67 2.28 -15.19
C LYS A 270 -17.56 1.55 -15.90
N LYS A 271 -17.72 1.32 -17.20
CA LYS A 271 -16.67 0.76 -18.03
C LYS A 271 -15.45 1.68 -18.01
N THR A 272 -14.28 1.10 -17.83
CA THR A 272 -13.02 1.84 -17.93
C THR A 272 -12.83 2.38 -19.35
N LYS A 273 -11.99 3.41 -19.51
CA LYS A 273 -11.61 3.88 -20.86
C LYS A 273 -11.12 2.75 -21.74
N HIS A 274 -10.40 1.79 -21.17
CA HIS A 274 -9.91 0.62 -21.89
C HIS A 274 -11.06 -0.31 -22.34
N GLU A 275 -12.01 -0.61 -21.45
CA GLU A 275 -13.17 -1.45 -21.80
C GLU A 275 -14.06 -0.76 -22.83
N LEU A 276 -14.28 0.56 -22.72
CA LEU A 276 -15.00 1.34 -23.72
C LEU A 276 -14.26 1.30 -25.07
N LEU A 277 -12.94 1.43 -25.05
CA LEU A 277 -12.12 1.37 -26.26
C LEU A 277 -12.16 -0.04 -26.90
N VAL A 278 -12.04 -1.08 -26.10
CA VAL A 278 -12.15 -2.47 -26.55
C VAL A 278 -13.52 -2.74 -27.13
N GLU A 279 -14.58 -2.24 -26.51
CA GLU A 279 -15.95 -2.40 -27.01
C GLU A 279 -16.15 -1.61 -28.33
N GLN A 280 -15.65 -0.38 -28.40
CA GLN A 280 -15.62 0.39 -29.65
C GLN A 280 -14.87 -0.35 -30.76
N LEU A 281 -13.67 -0.83 -30.49
CA LEU A 281 -12.87 -1.58 -31.48
C LEU A 281 -13.57 -2.90 -31.86
N SER A 282 -14.24 -3.58 -30.93
CA SER A 282 -14.97 -4.82 -31.20
C SER A 282 -16.24 -4.60 -31.99
N SER A 283 -16.83 -3.41 -31.95
CA SER A 283 -18.02 -3.02 -32.72
C SER A 283 -17.69 -2.47 -34.13
N MET A 284 -16.42 -2.20 -34.41
CA MET A 284 -15.96 -1.70 -35.71
C MET A 284 -15.84 -2.84 -36.75
N SER A 285 -16.17 -2.53 -37.97
CA SER A 285 -15.92 -3.43 -39.09
C SER A 285 -14.41 -3.56 -39.42
N THR A 286 -14.05 -4.62 -40.10
CA THR A 286 -12.65 -4.84 -40.57
C THR A 286 -12.14 -3.69 -41.44
N GLU A 287 -13.02 -3.03 -42.19
CA GLU A 287 -12.68 -1.89 -43.04
C GLU A 287 -12.41 -0.62 -42.22
N GLU A 288 -13.20 -0.35 -41.20
CA GLU A 288 -13.01 0.79 -40.27
C GLU A 288 -11.75 0.63 -39.45
N LEU A 289 -11.44 -0.59 -38.96
CA LEU A 289 -10.19 -0.90 -38.23
C LEU A 289 -8.96 -0.69 -39.13
N ALA A 290 -9.05 -1.11 -40.40
CA ALA A 290 -7.96 -0.90 -41.36
C ALA A 290 -7.73 0.58 -41.66
N ALA A 291 -8.80 1.39 -41.77
CA ALA A 291 -8.73 2.85 -41.97
C ALA A 291 -8.07 3.52 -40.76
N LEU A 292 -8.39 3.12 -39.55
CA LEU A 292 -7.84 3.67 -38.32
C LEU A 292 -6.34 3.37 -38.19
N LEU A 293 -5.91 2.15 -38.54
CA LEU A 293 -4.50 1.76 -38.58
C LEU A 293 -3.70 2.47 -39.66
N ALA A 294 -4.34 2.86 -40.80
CA ALA A 294 -3.70 3.63 -41.84
C ALA A 294 -3.44 5.10 -41.44
N GLN A 295 -4.28 5.68 -40.58
CA GLN A 295 -4.11 7.04 -40.05
C GLN A 295 -3.07 7.13 -38.90
N SER A 296 -2.64 6.02 -38.33
CA SER A 296 -1.67 5.97 -37.23
C SER A 296 -0.22 5.80 -37.68
N LYS A 297 0.03 5.77 -39.02
CA LYS A 297 1.35 5.80 -39.64
C LYS A 297 1.68 7.21 -40.16
#